data_5795fa014060f7200a52c65db1ea95de
#
_entry.id   5795fa014060f7200a52c65db1ea95de
#
_cell.length_a   1.000
_cell.length_b   1.000
_cell.length_c   1.000
_cell.angle_alpha   90.00
_cell.angle_beta   90.00
_cell.angle_gamma   90.00
#
_symmetry.space_group_name_H-M   'P 1'
#
loop_
_entity.id
_entity.type
_entity.pdbx_description
1 polymer ?
#
loop_
_entity_poly.entity_id
_entity_poly.type
_entity_poly.pdbx_seq_one_letter_code
_entity_poly.pdbx_strand_id
1 'polypeptide(L)'
;MNVANVPASRIVLLGQSLGTAVASGVAEHFAQEGIDFAGVILVSGFSSLPTMLGHYSIAGYIPVLLPLRSWPWLLDLVLSRIVDKWASADRWRQTARTVKQRDGRLRLSLIHAKNDWDIPSGEDDGLFAAAVRGIVGEGDLVDEDTLAAEKERRTTSNGKNAFVATWKDQDMIVRQELFPYGGKPTTTSGGGKQTRHR
;
A
#
# COMPACT_ATOMS: atom_id res chain seq x y z
N MET A 1 -24.05 2.30 -6.96
CA MET A 1 -24.60 0.94 -6.95
C MET A 1 -26.03 0.89 -7.47
N ASN A 2 -26.86 1.88 -7.18
CA ASN A 2 -28.28 1.87 -7.59
C ASN A 2 -28.53 1.92 -9.10
N VAL A 3 -27.62 2.51 -9.89
CA VAL A 3 -27.79 2.66 -11.36
C VAL A 3 -27.54 1.33 -12.09
N ALA A 4 -26.55 0.55 -11.65
CA ALA A 4 -26.17 -0.72 -12.30
C ALA A 4 -26.82 -1.96 -11.66
N ASN A 5 -27.52 -1.79 -10.54
CA ASN A 5 -28.14 -2.84 -9.74
C ASN A 5 -27.19 -4.01 -9.39
N VAL A 6 -25.89 -3.72 -9.23
CA VAL A 6 -24.86 -4.68 -8.85
C VAL A 6 -24.63 -4.59 -7.35
N PRO A 7 -24.78 -5.69 -6.59
CA PRO A 7 -24.52 -5.68 -5.15
C PRO A 7 -23.03 -5.44 -4.87
N ALA A 8 -22.71 -4.71 -3.80
CA ALA A 8 -21.34 -4.39 -3.39
C ALA A 8 -20.48 -5.65 -3.22
N SER A 9 -21.08 -6.74 -2.75
CA SER A 9 -20.42 -8.04 -2.57
C SER A 9 -19.90 -8.67 -3.87
N ARG A 10 -20.20 -8.07 -5.03
CA ARG A 10 -19.69 -8.46 -6.37
C ARG A 10 -18.80 -7.40 -7.00
N ILE A 11 -18.50 -6.31 -6.28
CA ILE A 11 -17.67 -5.20 -6.76
C ILE A 11 -16.30 -5.33 -6.12
N VAL A 12 -15.26 -5.24 -6.95
CA VAL A 12 -13.86 -5.10 -6.50
C VAL A 12 -13.42 -3.67 -6.75
N LEU A 13 -12.86 -3.02 -5.73
CA LEU A 13 -12.20 -1.73 -5.87
C LEU A 13 -10.74 -1.97 -6.27
N LEU A 14 -10.27 -1.27 -7.30
CA LEU A 14 -8.88 -1.29 -7.73
C LEU A 14 -8.32 0.14 -7.66
N GLY A 15 -7.25 0.32 -6.93
CA GLY A 15 -6.48 1.56 -6.89
C GLY A 15 -5.03 1.32 -7.27
N GLN A 16 -4.45 2.24 -8.06
CA GLN A 16 -3.03 2.24 -8.40
C GLN A 16 -2.41 3.59 -8.07
N SER A 17 -1.21 3.58 -7.46
CA SER A 17 -0.48 4.81 -7.10
C SER A 17 -1.40 5.74 -6.29
N LEU A 18 -1.59 6.99 -6.70
CA LEU A 18 -2.52 7.93 -6.05
C LEU A 18 -3.96 7.39 -5.92
N GLY A 19 -4.41 6.55 -6.87
CA GLY A 19 -5.71 5.89 -6.81
C GLY A 19 -5.88 4.94 -5.63
N THR A 20 -4.79 4.48 -4.99
CA THR A 20 -4.85 3.64 -3.79
C THR A 20 -5.42 4.41 -2.60
N ALA A 21 -5.08 5.68 -2.46
CA ALA A 21 -5.63 6.54 -1.42
C ALA A 21 -7.12 6.86 -1.65
N VAL A 22 -7.53 7.03 -2.91
CA VAL A 22 -8.95 7.18 -3.26
C VAL A 22 -9.72 5.90 -2.94
N ALA A 23 -9.21 4.73 -3.37
CA ALA A 23 -9.83 3.44 -3.09
C ALA A 23 -9.92 3.17 -1.58
N SER A 24 -8.90 3.55 -0.80
CA SER A 24 -8.90 3.46 0.66
C SER A 24 -10.01 4.32 1.28
N GLY A 25 -10.19 5.57 0.81
CA GLY A 25 -11.26 6.45 1.28
C GLY A 25 -12.65 5.93 0.94
N VAL A 26 -12.82 5.37 -0.26
CA VAL A 26 -14.08 4.75 -0.67
C VAL A 26 -14.38 3.52 0.19
N ALA A 27 -13.38 2.66 0.42
CA ALA A 27 -13.55 1.47 1.25
C ALA A 27 -13.92 1.84 2.69
N GLU A 28 -13.26 2.84 3.28
CA GLU A 28 -13.57 3.34 4.63
C GLU A 28 -15.01 3.86 4.73
N HIS A 29 -15.41 4.74 3.79
CA HIS A 29 -16.75 5.33 3.78
C HIS A 29 -17.84 4.25 3.74
N PHE A 30 -17.75 3.31 2.82
CA PHE A 30 -18.74 2.25 2.69
C PHE A 30 -18.69 1.23 3.83
N ALA A 31 -17.52 0.98 4.43
CA ALA A 31 -17.40 0.14 5.62
C ALA A 31 -18.15 0.76 6.82
N GLN A 32 -18.12 2.09 6.97
CA GLN A 32 -18.90 2.82 7.98
C GLN A 32 -20.41 2.71 7.74
N GLU A 33 -20.84 2.59 6.50
CA GLU A 33 -22.24 2.34 6.13
C GLU A 33 -22.65 0.85 6.22
N GLY A 34 -21.76 -0.02 6.69
CA GLY A 34 -22.04 -1.46 6.82
C GLY A 34 -21.96 -2.22 5.50
N ILE A 35 -21.35 -1.66 4.48
CA ILE A 35 -21.26 -2.24 3.14
C ILE A 35 -19.88 -2.84 2.90
N ASP A 36 -19.85 -4.15 2.55
CA ASP A 36 -18.63 -4.88 2.21
C ASP A 36 -18.51 -5.09 0.70
N PHE A 37 -17.36 -4.73 0.16
CA PHE A 37 -16.99 -5.05 -1.22
C PHE A 37 -16.52 -6.51 -1.35
N ALA A 38 -16.52 -7.05 -2.58
CA ALA A 38 -15.92 -8.35 -2.89
C ALA A 38 -14.44 -8.39 -2.53
N GLY A 39 -13.74 -7.28 -2.71
CA GLY A 39 -12.36 -7.08 -2.35
C GLY A 39 -11.86 -5.70 -2.72
N VAL A 40 -10.70 -5.35 -2.20
CA VAL A 40 -9.97 -4.13 -2.55
C VAL A 40 -8.55 -4.51 -2.94
N ILE A 41 -8.10 -4.02 -4.09
CA ILE A 41 -6.75 -4.27 -4.62
C ILE A 41 -6.04 -2.93 -4.72
N LEU A 42 -4.91 -2.82 -4.05
CA LEU A 42 -4.04 -1.64 -4.08
C LEU A 42 -2.72 -2.03 -4.76
N VAL A 43 -2.38 -1.33 -5.83
CA VAL A 43 -1.14 -1.53 -6.59
C VAL A 43 -0.24 -0.34 -6.41
N SER A 44 1.00 -0.57 -5.95
CA SER A 44 1.96 0.48 -5.58
C SER A 44 1.32 1.50 -4.62
N GLY A 45 0.86 0.99 -3.48
CA GLY A 45 0.22 1.79 -2.43
C GLY A 45 1.21 2.62 -1.63
N PHE A 46 0.69 3.55 -0.85
CA PHE A 46 1.48 4.33 0.12
C PHE A 46 0.69 4.60 1.39
N SER A 47 1.41 4.68 2.49
CA SER A 47 0.84 4.86 3.84
C SER A 47 0.25 6.25 4.05
N SER A 48 0.95 7.28 3.58
CA SER A 48 0.48 8.67 3.56
C SER A 48 1.22 9.49 2.51
N LEU A 49 0.62 10.59 2.07
CA LEU A 49 1.27 11.49 1.12
C LEU A 49 2.58 12.10 1.67
N PRO A 50 2.66 12.57 2.92
CA PRO A 50 3.91 13.06 3.50
C PRO A 50 5.00 12.00 3.55
N THR A 51 4.67 10.75 3.94
CA THR A 51 5.63 9.64 3.99
C THR A 51 6.17 9.30 2.61
N MET A 52 5.27 9.20 1.63
CA MET A 52 5.63 8.95 0.25
C MET A 52 6.54 10.06 -0.30
N LEU A 53 6.17 11.34 -0.13
CA LEU A 53 6.93 12.48 -0.65
C LEU A 53 8.32 12.60 -0.02
N GLY A 54 8.48 12.20 1.25
CA GLY A 54 9.79 12.14 1.91
C GLY A 54 10.79 11.21 1.21
N HIS A 55 10.30 10.20 0.49
CA HIS A 55 11.09 9.21 -0.23
C HIS A 55 10.93 9.27 -1.76
N TYR A 56 10.02 10.14 -2.24
CA TYR A 56 9.64 10.19 -3.65
C TYR A 56 10.76 10.72 -4.55
N SER A 57 11.00 10.01 -5.64
CA SER A 57 11.93 10.40 -6.69
C SER A 57 11.23 10.37 -8.04
N ILE A 58 11.32 11.46 -8.81
CA ILE A 58 10.80 11.47 -10.19
C ILE A 58 11.66 10.54 -11.03
N ALA A 59 11.05 9.50 -11.61
CA ALA A 59 11.71 8.49 -12.44
C ALA A 59 12.94 7.83 -11.77
N GLY A 60 12.98 7.78 -10.43
CA GLY A 60 14.10 7.19 -9.69
C GLY A 60 15.40 8.02 -9.68
N TYR A 61 15.44 9.16 -10.39
CA TYR A 61 16.67 9.95 -10.55
C TYR A 61 16.64 11.30 -9.84
N ILE A 62 15.48 11.92 -9.71
CA ILE A 62 15.36 13.26 -9.11
C ILE A 62 14.54 13.15 -7.81
N PRO A 63 15.19 13.05 -6.65
CA PRO A 63 14.48 13.12 -5.36
C PRO A 63 14.00 14.56 -5.13
N VAL A 64 12.69 14.77 -5.21
CA VAL A 64 12.06 16.09 -5.22
C VAL A 64 12.37 16.89 -3.96
N LEU A 65 12.44 16.22 -2.81
CA LEU A 65 12.69 16.87 -1.52
C LEU A 65 14.12 16.64 -0.99
N LEU A 66 15.01 16.01 -1.78
CA LEU A 66 16.40 15.77 -1.36
C LEU A 66 17.15 17.06 -0.94
N PRO A 67 17.03 18.19 -1.66
CA PRO A 67 17.68 19.42 -1.23
C PRO A 67 17.23 19.89 0.16
N LEU A 68 15.97 19.62 0.54
CA LEU A 68 15.38 20.00 1.83
C LEU A 68 15.81 19.07 2.97
N ARG A 69 16.35 17.87 2.69
CA ARG A 69 16.86 16.95 3.72
C ARG A 69 18.02 17.54 4.52
N SER A 70 18.78 18.45 3.92
CA SER A 70 19.83 19.20 4.63
C SER A 70 19.26 20.21 5.64
N TRP A 71 17.98 20.53 5.55
CA TRP A 71 17.25 21.42 6.45
C TRP A 71 15.98 20.74 6.97
N PRO A 72 16.07 19.85 7.98
CA PRO A 72 14.94 19.09 8.48
C PRO A 72 13.74 19.95 8.86
N TRP A 73 13.98 21.08 9.51
CA TRP A 73 12.92 22.01 9.89
C TRP A 73 12.14 22.60 8.70
N LEU A 74 12.83 22.82 7.56
CA LEU A 74 12.19 23.33 6.34
C LEU A 74 11.41 22.22 5.64
N LEU A 75 11.93 20.99 5.66
CA LEU A 75 11.22 19.81 5.17
C LEU A 75 9.93 19.59 5.96
N ASP A 76 10.00 19.62 7.29
CA ASP A 76 8.83 19.48 8.16
C ASP A 76 7.82 20.60 7.93
N LEU A 77 8.29 21.84 7.73
CA LEU A 77 7.41 22.97 7.40
C LEU A 77 6.68 22.74 6.06
N VAL A 78 7.36 22.26 5.04
CA VAL A 78 6.75 21.96 3.73
C VAL A 78 5.75 20.83 3.85
N LEU A 79 6.12 19.72 4.51
CA LEU A 79 5.24 18.56 4.70
C LEU A 79 4.02 18.90 5.56
N SER A 80 4.18 19.78 6.57
CA SER A 80 3.06 20.23 7.43
C SER A 80 2.03 21.08 6.69
N ARG A 81 2.41 21.70 5.56
CA ARG A 81 1.50 22.50 4.71
C ARG A 81 0.68 21.65 3.76
N ILE A 82 0.93 20.34 3.69
CA ILE A 82 0.10 19.41 2.92
C ILE A 82 -1.25 19.28 3.64
N VAL A 83 -2.29 19.89 3.09
CA VAL A 83 -3.65 19.92 3.66
C VAL A 83 -4.27 18.53 3.58
N ASP A 84 -4.13 17.86 2.46
CA ASP A 84 -4.66 16.51 2.25
C ASP A 84 -3.55 15.47 2.42
N LYS A 85 -3.48 14.90 3.61
CA LYS A 85 -2.44 13.94 3.99
C LYS A 85 -2.62 12.57 3.38
N TRP A 86 -3.81 12.27 2.85
CA TRP A 86 -4.15 10.98 2.25
C TRP A 86 -3.66 9.81 3.12
N ALA A 87 -4.10 9.81 4.38
CA ALA A 87 -3.64 8.89 5.42
C ALA A 87 -4.22 7.48 5.19
N SER A 88 -3.72 6.79 4.16
CA SER A 88 -4.24 5.47 3.76
C SER A 88 -4.06 4.43 4.86
N ALA A 89 -2.96 4.48 5.61
CA ALA A 89 -2.73 3.58 6.73
C ALA A 89 -3.79 3.74 7.83
N ASP A 90 -4.09 4.97 8.23
CA ASP A 90 -5.12 5.22 9.25
C ASP A 90 -6.50 4.78 8.76
N ARG A 91 -6.82 5.03 7.49
CA ARG A 91 -8.06 4.58 6.86
C ARG A 91 -8.19 3.05 6.89
N TRP A 92 -7.13 2.32 6.57
CA TRP A 92 -7.16 0.86 6.61
C TRP A 92 -7.27 0.31 8.02
N ARG A 93 -6.60 0.93 9.00
CA ARG A 93 -6.76 0.59 10.41
C ARG A 93 -8.20 0.77 10.85
N GLN A 94 -8.81 1.91 10.52
CA GLN A 94 -10.21 2.20 10.86
C GLN A 94 -11.19 1.28 10.13
N THR A 95 -11.01 1.07 8.82
CA THR A 95 -11.83 0.17 8.01
C THR A 95 -11.82 -1.25 8.59
N ALA A 96 -10.63 -1.79 8.85
CA ALA A 96 -10.49 -3.13 9.40
C ALA A 96 -11.14 -3.27 10.78
N ARG A 97 -10.97 -2.26 11.65
CA ARG A 97 -11.62 -2.21 12.97
C ARG A 97 -13.16 -2.18 12.85
N THR A 98 -13.69 -1.31 11.98
CA THR A 98 -15.13 -1.18 11.76
C THR A 98 -15.74 -2.48 11.23
N VAL A 99 -15.07 -3.11 10.25
CA VAL A 99 -15.51 -4.40 9.69
C VAL A 99 -15.45 -5.50 10.75
N LYS A 100 -14.39 -5.56 11.56
CA LYS A 100 -14.23 -6.55 12.64
C LYS A 100 -15.33 -6.43 13.69
N GLN A 101 -15.66 -5.21 14.11
CA GLN A 101 -16.70 -4.96 15.14
C GLN A 101 -18.10 -5.44 14.77
N ARG A 102 -18.38 -5.61 13.47
CA ARG A 102 -19.67 -6.07 12.96
C ARG A 102 -19.66 -7.46 12.33
N ASP A 103 -18.56 -8.22 12.56
CA ASP A 103 -18.35 -9.54 11.94
C ASP A 103 -18.50 -9.51 10.40
N GLY A 104 -18.06 -8.41 9.79
CA GLY A 104 -18.12 -8.18 8.35
C GLY A 104 -17.00 -8.89 7.59
N ARG A 105 -17.00 -8.68 6.28
CA ARG A 105 -16.00 -9.27 5.37
C ARG A 105 -15.01 -8.21 4.87
N LEU A 106 -13.71 -8.50 4.99
CA LEU A 106 -12.63 -7.71 4.41
C LEU A 106 -11.70 -8.58 3.58
N ARG A 107 -11.46 -8.18 2.32
CA ARG A 107 -10.46 -8.79 1.45
C ARG A 107 -9.61 -7.68 0.85
N LEU A 108 -8.44 -7.45 1.47
CA LEU A 108 -7.47 -6.45 1.04
C LEU A 108 -6.27 -7.15 0.42
N SER A 109 -5.92 -6.77 -0.81
CA SER A 109 -4.71 -7.21 -1.50
C SER A 109 -3.81 -6.00 -1.78
N LEU A 110 -2.60 -6.04 -1.26
CA LEU A 110 -1.53 -5.06 -1.47
C LEU A 110 -0.55 -5.68 -2.45
N ILE A 111 -0.31 -5.03 -3.57
CA ILE A 111 0.54 -5.54 -4.65
C ILE A 111 1.60 -4.51 -4.98
N HIS A 112 2.87 -4.90 -4.88
CA HIS A 112 4.00 -4.02 -5.17
C HIS A 112 5.08 -4.70 -6.00
N ALA A 113 5.82 -3.92 -6.75
CA ALA A 113 7.02 -4.38 -7.45
C ALA A 113 8.27 -3.94 -6.70
N LYS A 114 9.23 -4.86 -6.53
CA LYS A 114 10.51 -4.55 -5.87
C LYS A 114 11.30 -3.46 -6.58
N ASN A 115 11.14 -3.36 -7.89
CA ASN A 115 11.78 -2.37 -8.74
C ASN A 115 10.89 -1.14 -9.02
N ASP A 116 9.92 -0.86 -8.17
CA ASP A 116 9.21 0.41 -8.22
C ASP A 116 10.13 1.52 -7.71
N TRP A 117 10.47 2.45 -8.58
CA TRP A 117 11.38 3.57 -8.29
C TRP A 117 10.63 4.80 -7.78
N ASP A 118 9.35 4.87 -8.06
CA ASP A 118 8.52 6.02 -7.69
C ASP A 118 8.01 5.88 -6.25
N ILE A 119 7.53 4.69 -5.87
CA ILE A 119 7.00 4.40 -4.53
C ILE A 119 7.76 3.19 -3.96
N PRO A 120 8.50 3.35 -2.86
CA PRO A 120 9.21 2.23 -2.23
C PRO A 120 8.26 1.12 -1.80
N SER A 121 8.60 -0.14 -2.08
CA SER A 121 7.76 -1.29 -1.72
C SER A 121 7.53 -1.45 -0.21
N GLY A 122 8.36 -0.82 0.64
CA GLY A 122 8.18 -0.76 2.09
C GLY A 122 6.93 0.02 2.54
N GLU A 123 6.36 0.87 1.69
CA GLU A 123 5.10 1.56 2.00
C GLU A 123 3.93 0.57 2.21
N ASP A 124 3.92 -0.55 1.48
CA ASP A 124 2.93 -1.60 1.67
C ASP A 124 3.04 -2.30 3.03
N ASP A 125 4.23 -2.29 3.66
CA ASP A 125 4.42 -2.84 5.02
C ASP A 125 3.62 -2.03 6.03
N GLY A 126 3.61 -0.71 5.89
CA GLY A 126 2.80 0.19 6.71
C GLY A 126 1.30 -0.02 6.53
N LEU A 127 0.84 -0.21 5.29
CA LEU A 127 -0.57 -0.50 4.99
C LEU A 127 -1.00 -1.86 5.56
N PHE A 128 -0.17 -2.89 5.37
CA PHE A 128 -0.40 -4.23 5.93
C PHE A 128 -0.49 -4.19 7.44
N ALA A 129 0.50 -3.57 8.10
CA ALA A 129 0.54 -3.44 9.55
C ALA A 129 -0.69 -2.68 10.09
N ALA A 130 -1.08 -1.59 9.44
CA ALA A 130 -2.24 -0.80 9.84
C ALA A 130 -3.55 -1.60 9.75
N ALA A 131 -3.76 -2.33 8.66
CA ALA A 131 -4.93 -3.17 8.48
C ALA A 131 -4.98 -4.30 9.53
N VAL A 132 -3.85 -4.98 9.76
CA VAL A 132 -3.76 -6.06 10.76
C VAL A 132 -4.02 -5.53 12.16
N ARG A 133 -3.45 -4.40 12.55
CA ARG A 133 -3.75 -3.76 13.85
C ARG A 133 -5.23 -3.43 14.01
N GLY A 134 -5.91 -3.05 12.93
CA GLY A 134 -7.36 -2.86 12.95
C GLY A 134 -8.15 -4.15 13.21
N ILE A 135 -7.67 -5.30 12.70
CA ILE A 135 -8.29 -6.61 12.90
C ILE A 135 -8.07 -7.12 14.34
N VAL A 136 -6.83 -7.05 14.83
CA VAL A 136 -6.45 -7.65 16.12
C VAL A 136 -6.88 -6.79 17.32
N GLY A 137 -6.99 -5.47 17.13
CA GLY A 137 -7.31 -4.54 18.24
C GLY A 137 -6.05 -4.08 18.98
N GLU A 138 -6.26 -3.34 20.07
CA GLU A 138 -5.17 -2.65 20.79
C GLU A 138 -4.44 -3.53 21.84
N GLY A 139 -4.85 -4.79 22.01
CA GLY A 139 -4.37 -5.63 23.13
C GLY A 139 -3.15 -6.49 22.86
N ASP A 140 -3.07 -7.14 21.71
CA ASP A 140 -2.18 -8.31 21.55
C ASP A 140 -0.99 -8.13 20.58
N LEU A 141 -0.99 -7.11 19.71
CA LEU A 141 0.09 -6.84 18.75
C LEU A 141 0.41 -5.34 18.68
N VAL A 142 0.60 -4.74 19.84
CA VAL A 142 0.88 -3.29 19.95
C VAL A 142 2.28 -2.96 19.50
N ASP A 143 3.20 -3.91 19.65
CA ASP A 143 4.61 -3.76 19.34
C ASP A 143 4.90 -4.06 17.86
N GLU A 144 5.72 -3.21 17.26
CA GLU A 144 6.09 -3.29 15.84
C GLU A 144 6.92 -4.55 15.54
N ASP A 145 7.81 -4.92 16.46
CA ASP A 145 8.68 -6.09 16.34
C ASP A 145 7.86 -7.39 16.37
N THR A 146 6.86 -7.47 17.25
CA THR A 146 5.95 -8.63 17.35
C THR A 146 5.13 -8.77 16.07
N LEU A 147 4.61 -7.68 15.52
CA LEU A 147 3.85 -7.72 14.26
C LEU A 147 4.73 -8.11 13.09
N ALA A 148 5.97 -7.62 13.04
CA ALA A 148 6.93 -7.99 12.00
C ALA A 148 7.28 -9.48 12.06
N ALA A 149 7.53 -10.03 13.25
CA ALA A 149 7.80 -11.46 13.47
C ALA A 149 6.59 -12.33 13.05
N GLU A 150 5.37 -11.92 13.41
CA GLU A 150 4.16 -12.63 12.99
C GLU A 150 3.93 -12.56 11.48
N LYS A 151 4.22 -11.43 10.85
CA LYS A 151 4.19 -11.30 9.40
C LYS A 151 5.19 -12.24 8.74
N GLU A 152 6.41 -12.31 9.24
CA GLU A 152 7.44 -13.19 8.71
C GLU A 152 7.03 -14.67 8.75
N ARG A 153 6.44 -15.13 9.85
CA ARG A 153 5.89 -16.50 9.99
C ARG A 153 4.80 -16.82 8.98
N ARG A 154 4.07 -15.80 8.52
CA ARG A 154 2.97 -15.92 7.56
C ARG A 154 3.38 -15.59 6.14
N THR A 155 4.69 -15.41 5.91
CA THR A 155 5.28 -15.08 4.63
C THR A 155 5.78 -16.33 3.93
N THR A 156 5.38 -16.49 2.68
CA THR A 156 5.87 -17.53 1.77
C THR A 156 6.74 -16.88 0.70
N SER A 157 7.98 -17.34 0.57
CA SER A 157 8.86 -16.89 -0.50
C SER A 157 8.38 -17.44 -1.85
N ASN A 158 8.33 -16.57 -2.84
CA ASN A 158 7.90 -16.90 -4.22
C ASN A 158 9.07 -16.73 -5.22
N GLY A 159 10.30 -16.96 -4.74
CA GLY A 159 11.52 -16.78 -5.51
C GLY A 159 12.36 -15.61 -5.01
N LYS A 160 13.40 -15.27 -5.78
CA LYS A 160 14.32 -14.19 -5.40
C LYS A 160 13.62 -12.84 -5.41
N ASN A 161 13.57 -12.16 -4.26
CA ASN A 161 12.93 -10.85 -4.08
C ASN A 161 11.41 -10.86 -4.32
N ALA A 162 10.74 -11.99 -4.13
CA ALA A 162 9.32 -12.13 -4.23
C ALA A 162 8.76 -12.85 -3.00
N PHE A 163 7.65 -12.37 -2.47
CA PHE A 163 6.98 -13.02 -1.35
C PHE A 163 5.48 -12.75 -1.36
N VAL A 164 4.77 -13.59 -0.63
CA VAL A 164 3.37 -13.40 -0.27
C VAL A 164 3.24 -13.54 1.24
N ALA A 165 2.77 -12.49 1.89
CA ALA A 165 2.36 -12.50 3.28
C ALA A 165 0.84 -12.48 3.37
N THR A 166 0.25 -13.36 4.19
CA THR A 166 -1.21 -13.43 4.32
C THR A 166 -1.61 -13.44 5.78
N TRP A 167 -2.38 -12.45 6.20
CA TRP A 167 -3.09 -12.45 7.46
C TRP A 167 -4.53 -12.88 7.23
N LYS A 168 -4.99 -13.85 8.01
CA LYS A 168 -6.36 -14.33 7.94
C LYS A 168 -6.95 -14.43 9.34
N ASP A 169 -8.12 -13.85 9.51
CA ASP A 169 -8.92 -13.94 10.73
C ASP A 169 -10.41 -13.95 10.35
N GLN A 170 -11.09 -15.05 10.61
CA GLN A 170 -12.49 -15.26 10.18
C GLN A 170 -12.68 -14.96 8.67
N ASP A 171 -13.59 -14.04 8.33
CA ASP A 171 -13.87 -13.58 6.97
C ASP A 171 -12.99 -12.39 6.52
N MET A 172 -11.97 -12.05 7.31
CA MET A 172 -11.04 -10.99 7.00
C MET A 172 -9.71 -11.54 6.49
N ILE A 173 -9.27 -11.05 5.33
CA ILE A 173 -8.01 -11.44 4.72
C ILE A 173 -7.26 -10.17 4.30
N VAL A 174 -6.04 -10.02 4.79
CA VAL A 174 -5.08 -9.02 4.32
C VAL A 174 -3.92 -9.77 3.68
N ARG A 175 -3.68 -9.52 2.40
CA ARG A 175 -2.63 -10.15 1.62
C ARG A 175 -1.69 -9.08 1.08
N GLN A 176 -0.41 -9.27 1.28
CA GLN A 176 0.64 -8.46 0.66
C GLN A 176 1.45 -9.35 -0.28
N GLU A 177 1.68 -8.86 -1.47
CA GLU A 177 2.38 -9.57 -2.51
C GLU A 177 3.45 -8.67 -3.13
N LEU A 178 4.71 -9.10 -3.03
CA LEU A 178 5.84 -8.43 -3.65
C LEU A 178 6.29 -9.22 -4.87
N PHE A 179 6.35 -8.54 -6.02
CA PHE A 179 6.92 -9.07 -7.25
C PHE A 179 8.34 -8.57 -7.47
N PRO A 180 9.25 -9.38 -8.04
CA PRO A 180 10.63 -8.97 -8.29
C PRO A 180 10.72 -7.87 -9.37
N TYR A 181 9.76 -7.85 -10.29
CA TYR A 181 9.67 -6.93 -11.42
C TYR A 181 8.22 -6.52 -11.65
N GLY A 182 8.00 -5.35 -12.23
CA GLY A 182 6.65 -4.81 -12.52
C GLY A 182 6.59 -3.28 -12.49
N GLY A 183 7.64 -2.62 -11.99
CA GLY A 183 7.80 -1.17 -12.10
C GLY A 183 8.01 -0.73 -13.56
N LYS A 184 7.88 0.57 -13.83
CA LYS A 184 8.12 1.13 -15.16
C LYS A 184 9.48 0.67 -15.69
N PRO A 185 9.56 0.16 -16.94
CA PRO A 185 10.84 -0.22 -17.51
C PRO A 185 11.75 1.01 -17.56
N THR A 186 12.91 0.92 -16.93
CA THR A 186 13.98 1.87 -17.17
C THR A 186 14.35 1.75 -18.65
N THR A 187 14.14 2.80 -19.42
CA THR A 187 14.72 2.91 -20.76
C THR A 187 16.23 3.02 -20.60
N THR A 188 16.88 1.89 -20.41
CA THR A 188 18.31 1.82 -20.64
C THR A 188 18.51 2.05 -22.12
N SER A 189 18.93 3.26 -22.49
CA SER A 189 19.50 3.53 -23.82
C SER A 189 20.81 2.76 -23.90
N GLY A 190 20.72 1.46 -24.17
CA GLY A 190 21.83 0.62 -24.51
C GLY A 190 22.32 1.04 -25.90
N GLY A 191 23.29 1.92 -25.94
CA GLY A 191 24.09 2.16 -27.14
C GLY A 191 24.81 0.88 -27.55
N GLY A 192 24.11 0.02 -28.27
CA GLY A 192 24.73 -1.12 -28.97
C GLY A 192 25.64 -0.61 -30.06
N LYS A 193 26.96 -0.52 -29.81
CA LYS A 193 27.95 -0.45 -30.84
C LYS A 193 27.85 -1.71 -31.70
N GLN A 194 27.23 -1.61 -32.85
CA GLN A 194 27.40 -2.59 -33.92
C GLN A 194 28.83 -2.50 -34.44
N THR A 195 29.68 -3.40 -34.00
CA THR A 195 30.95 -3.68 -34.69
C THR A 195 30.63 -4.38 -36.00
N ARG A 196 30.71 -3.62 -37.10
CA ARG A 196 30.81 -4.20 -38.46
C ARG A 196 32.16 -4.88 -38.57
N HIS A 197 32.19 -6.20 -38.67
CA HIS A 197 33.32 -6.92 -39.27
C HIS A 197 33.24 -6.83 -40.81
N ARG A 198 34.30 -6.35 -41.37
CA ARG A 198 34.61 -6.51 -42.80
C ARG A 198 35.23 -7.88 -43.01
#